data_46e5b810905620c3bec68a0034c1aae8
#
_entry.id   46e5b810905620c3bec68a0034c1aae8
#
_cell.length_a   1.000
_cell.length_b   1.000
_cell.length_c   1.000
_cell.angle_alpha   90.00
_cell.angle_beta   90.00
_cell.angle_gamma   90.00
#
_symmetry.space_group_name_H-M   'P 1'
#
loop_
_entity.id
_entity.type
_entity.pdbx_description
1 polymer ?
#
loop_
_entity_poly.entity_id
_entity_poly.type
_entity_poly.pdbx_seq_one_letter_code
_entity_poly.pdbx_strand_id
1 'polypeptide(L)'
;MPTEQDAELTLLKGHLLIEEILTAVIMNGVKRPKHLDFARMQFHQKMKLARAVFPGEDPDWIWVALKSLNDARNKLAHGLDQAATATAVKKLIDYVLNFDPISGEVLERGEEPPQPLNWILFSLYSYLIVYGDVVPPRRNQLLEHLSSLPATHD
;
A
#
# COMPACT_ATOMS: atom_id res chain seq x y z
N MET A 1 0.02 13.39 17.82
CA MET A 1 -0.71 12.36 17.08
C MET A 1 -1.04 12.91 15.70
N PRO A 2 -0.91 12.14 14.63
CA PRO A 2 -1.41 12.56 13.35
C PRO A 2 -2.92 12.77 13.45
N THR A 3 -3.42 13.83 12.83
CA THR A 3 -4.85 14.10 12.77
C THR A 3 -5.54 13.08 11.86
N GLU A 4 -6.87 12.94 11.96
CA GLU A 4 -7.64 12.12 11.01
C GLU A 4 -7.36 12.54 9.56
N GLN A 5 -7.26 13.83 9.31
CA GLN A 5 -6.94 14.39 8.00
C GLN A 5 -5.55 13.97 7.50
N ASP A 6 -4.57 13.85 8.39
CA ASP A 6 -3.23 13.36 8.04
C ASP A 6 -3.26 11.87 7.68
N ALA A 7 -4.04 11.08 8.40
CA ALA A 7 -4.23 9.66 8.11
C ALA A 7 -4.95 9.45 6.76
N GLU A 8 -5.96 10.23 6.46
CA GLU A 8 -6.68 10.22 5.18
C GLU A 8 -5.74 10.55 4.01
N LEU A 9 -4.96 11.62 4.15
CA LEU A 9 -3.98 12.03 3.14
C LEU A 9 -2.89 10.97 2.94
N THR A 10 -2.42 10.37 4.02
CA THR A 10 -1.44 9.27 3.97
C THR A 10 -2.01 8.07 3.22
N LEU A 11 -3.26 7.69 3.51
CA LEU A 11 -3.96 6.59 2.82
C LEU A 11 -4.06 6.85 1.31
N LEU A 12 -4.50 8.05 0.92
CA LEU A 12 -4.66 8.42 -0.50
C LEU A 12 -3.33 8.42 -1.24
N LYS A 13 -2.28 9.00 -0.66
CA LYS A 13 -0.95 9.03 -1.27
C LYS A 13 -0.33 7.64 -1.35
N GLY A 14 -0.45 6.86 -0.29
CA GLY A 14 0.02 5.47 -0.26
C GLY A 14 -0.65 4.60 -1.31
N HIS A 15 -1.97 4.71 -1.44
CA HIS A 15 -2.75 4.01 -2.47
C HIS A 15 -2.28 4.39 -3.88
N LEU A 16 -2.09 5.68 -4.15
CA LEU A 16 -1.63 6.17 -5.45
C LEU A 16 -0.23 5.64 -5.81
N LEU A 17 0.70 5.68 -4.85
CA LEU A 17 2.07 5.19 -5.07
C LEU A 17 2.10 3.67 -5.32
N ILE A 18 1.30 2.92 -4.60
CA ILE A 18 1.16 1.48 -4.83
C ILE A 18 0.53 1.19 -6.20
N GLU A 19 -0.48 1.95 -6.61
CA GLU A 19 -1.07 1.83 -7.94
C GLU A 19 -0.04 2.07 -9.05
N GLU A 20 0.85 3.03 -8.89
CA GLU A 20 1.96 3.28 -9.82
C GLU A 20 2.94 2.11 -9.89
N ILE A 21 3.23 1.48 -8.76
CA ILE A 21 4.08 0.28 -8.74
C ILE A 21 3.40 -0.91 -9.42
N LEU A 22 2.11 -1.11 -9.20
CA LEU A 22 1.35 -2.15 -9.90
C LEU A 22 1.41 -1.94 -11.42
N THR A 23 1.27 -0.71 -11.88
CA THR A 23 1.43 -0.35 -13.29
C THR A 23 2.83 -0.69 -13.80
N ALA A 24 3.88 -0.39 -13.05
CA ALA A 24 5.26 -0.71 -13.42
C ALA A 24 5.50 -2.23 -13.49
N VAL A 25 4.95 -3.00 -12.57
CA VAL A 25 4.99 -4.48 -12.59
C VAL A 25 4.33 -5.01 -13.86
N ILE A 26 3.16 -4.48 -14.21
CA ILE A 26 2.44 -4.88 -15.44
C ILE A 26 3.27 -4.54 -16.68
N MET A 27 3.81 -3.32 -16.75
CA MET A 27 4.62 -2.87 -17.89
C MET A 27 5.85 -3.76 -18.12
N ASN A 28 6.47 -4.22 -17.06
CA ASN A 28 7.64 -5.11 -17.14
C ASN A 28 7.25 -6.56 -17.45
N GLY A 29 6.07 -7.00 -17.03
CA GLY A 29 5.65 -8.40 -17.14
C GLY A 29 4.90 -8.76 -18.42
N VAL A 30 4.28 -7.79 -19.10
CA VAL A 30 3.54 -8.03 -20.33
C VAL A 30 4.40 -7.79 -21.57
N LYS A 31 4.18 -8.58 -22.60
CA LYS A 31 4.98 -8.52 -23.84
C LYS A 31 4.81 -7.22 -24.62
N ARG A 32 3.61 -6.64 -24.62
CA ARG A 32 3.28 -5.42 -25.38
C ARG A 32 2.42 -4.47 -24.55
N PRO A 33 2.99 -3.80 -23.54
CA PRO A 33 2.24 -2.95 -22.62
C PRO A 33 1.58 -1.73 -23.31
N LYS A 34 2.09 -1.32 -24.44
CA LYS A 34 1.53 -0.21 -25.25
C LYS A 34 0.07 -0.41 -25.68
N HIS A 35 -0.42 -1.65 -25.66
CA HIS A 35 -1.80 -1.98 -26.00
C HIS A 35 -2.74 -1.97 -24.80
N LEU A 36 -2.23 -1.69 -23.60
CA LEU A 36 -3.02 -1.55 -22.39
C LEU A 36 -3.33 -0.08 -22.14
N ASP A 37 -4.58 0.21 -21.84
CA ASP A 37 -5.02 1.55 -21.44
C ASP A 37 -5.06 1.65 -19.91
N PHE A 38 -3.92 1.97 -19.30
CA PHE A 38 -3.78 2.07 -17.85
C PHE A 38 -4.67 3.15 -17.24
N ALA A 39 -5.00 4.22 -17.99
CA ALA A 39 -5.85 5.29 -17.50
C ALA A 39 -7.31 4.83 -17.27
N ARG A 40 -7.74 3.78 -17.97
CA ARG A 40 -9.08 3.20 -17.81
C ARG A 40 -9.13 2.00 -16.89
N MET A 41 -7.98 1.48 -16.47
CA MET A 41 -7.92 0.36 -15.55
C MET A 41 -8.15 0.82 -14.12
N GLN A 42 -9.07 0.17 -13.43
CA GLN A 42 -9.28 0.38 -12.00
C GLN A 42 -8.22 -0.36 -11.18
N PHE A 43 -8.03 0.06 -9.94
CA PHE A 43 -7.03 -0.53 -9.04
C PHE A 43 -7.14 -2.05 -8.95
N HIS A 44 -8.33 -2.59 -8.75
CA HIS A 44 -8.51 -4.04 -8.64
C HIS A 44 -8.15 -4.80 -9.93
N GLN A 45 -8.34 -4.18 -11.09
CA GLN A 45 -7.93 -4.75 -12.38
C GLN A 45 -6.40 -4.76 -12.51
N LYS A 46 -5.75 -3.65 -12.16
CA LYS A 46 -4.27 -3.56 -12.10
C LYS A 46 -3.70 -4.59 -11.13
N MET A 47 -4.30 -4.72 -9.95
CA MET A 47 -3.87 -5.69 -8.94
C MET A 47 -3.91 -7.13 -9.47
N LYS A 48 -5.00 -7.54 -10.12
CA LYS A 48 -5.13 -8.88 -10.71
C LYS A 48 -4.13 -9.11 -11.84
N LEU A 49 -3.96 -8.13 -12.71
CA LEU A 49 -3.03 -8.25 -13.83
C LEU A 49 -1.57 -8.24 -13.35
N ALA A 50 -1.23 -7.38 -12.39
CA ALA A 50 0.08 -7.35 -11.76
C ALA A 50 0.40 -8.70 -11.10
N ARG A 51 -0.56 -9.28 -10.35
CA ARG A 51 -0.40 -10.61 -9.76
C ARG A 51 -0.13 -11.68 -10.81
N ALA A 52 -0.84 -11.64 -11.93
CA ALA A 52 -0.70 -12.63 -13.00
C ALA A 52 0.69 -12.62 -13.68
N VAL A 53 1.36 -11.46 -13.68
CA VAL A 53 2.69 -11.28 -14.30
C VAL A 53 3.80 -11.09 -13.27
N PHE A 54 3.49 -11.22 -11.98
CA PHE A 54 4.45 -10.99 -10.90
C PHE A 54 5.63 -11.97 -11.00
N PRO A 55 6.88 -11.50 -11.01
CA PRO A 55 8.03 -12.36 -11.25
C PRO A 55 8.45 -13.19 -10.04
N GLY A 56 8.08 -12.78 -8.84
CA GLY A 56 8.41 -13.45 -7.60
C GLY A 56 7.42 -14.54 -7.20
N GLU A 57 7.58 -15.04 -5.98
CA GLU A 57 6.59 -15.92 -5.37
C GLU A 57 5.24 -15.20 -5.24
N ASP A 58 4.16 -15.95 -5.19
CA ASP A 58 2.80 -15.44 -5.10
C ASP A 58 2.17 -15.73 -3.73
N PRO A 59 2.62 -15.07 -2.63
CA PRO A 59 1.98 -15.22 -1.34
C PRO A 59 0.65 -14.46 -1.32
N ASP A 60 -0.39 -15.11 -0.84
CA ASP A 60 -1.72 -14.51 -0.80
C ASP A 60 -1.79 -13.23 0.04
N TRP A 61 -0.98 -13.12 1.10
CA TRP A 61 -1.11 -12.03 2.06
C TRP A 61 -0.93 -10.64 1.45
N ILE A 62 0.01 -10.47 0.50
CA ILE A 62 0.23 -9.17 -0.15
C ILE A 62 -1.00 -8.72 -0.95
N TRP A 63 -1.61 -9.64 -1.69
CA TRP A 63 -2.77 -9.34 -2.52
C TRP A 63 -4.03 -9.09 -1.70
N VAL A 64 -4.21 -9.81 -0.60
CA VAL A 64 -5.27 -9.54 0.38
C VAL A 64 -5.08 -8.17 1.03
N ALA A 65 -3.85 -7.80 1.39
CA ALA A 65 -3.53 -6.49 1.93
C ALA A 65 -3.81 -5.36 0.92
N LEU A 66 -3.44 -5.54 -0.35
CA LEU A 66 -3.73 -4.56 -1.40
C LEU A 66 -5.23 -4.39 -1.65
N LYS A 67 -5.99 -5.48 -1.59
CA LYS A 67 -7.45 -5.40 -1.66
C LYS A 67 -8.02 -4.60 -0.49
N SER A 68 -7.54 -4.87 0.72
CA SER A 68 -7.95 -4.15 1.93
C SER A 68 -7.60 -2.65 1.86
N LEU A 69 -6.44 -2.31 1.30
CA LEU A 69 -6.03 -0.93 1.02
C LEU A 69 -7.02 -0.23 0.08
N ASN A 70 -7.38 -0.90 -1.00
CA ASN A 70 -8.34 -0.36 -1.97
C ASN A 70 -9.74 -0.19 -1.35
N ASP A 71 -10.18 -1.13 -0.53
CA ASP A 71 -11.46 -1.03 0.19
C ASP A 71 -11.48 0.16 1.16
N ALA A 72 -10.40 0.40 1.90
CA ALA A 72 -10.26 1.56 2.79
C ALA A 72 -10.30 2.88 2.01
N ARG A 73 -9.55 2.94 0.90
CA ARG A 73 -9.56 4.12 0.01
C ARG A 73 -10.93 4.39 -0.57
N ASN A 74 -11.66 3.37 -0.98
CA ASN A 74 -13.00 3.52 -1.56
C ASN A 74 -14.00 4.02 -0.51
N LYS A 75 -13.94 3.53 0.73
CA LYS A 75 -14.75 4.05 1.83
C LYS A 75 -14.47 5.52 2.12
N LEU A 76 -13.21 5.91 2.11
CA LEU A 76 -12.81 7.31 2.25
C LEU A 76 -13.39 8.17 1.12
N ALA A 77 -13.31 7.70 -0.13
CA ALA A 77 -13.81 8.44 -1.29
C ALA A 77 -15.33 8.64 -1.27
N HIS A 78 -16.08 7.69 -0.72
CA HIS A 78 -17.54 7.81 -0.59
C HIS A 78 -17.98 8.74 0.56
N GLY A 79 -17.12 9.06 1.51
CA GLY A 79 -17.23 10.18 2.45
C GLY A 79 -18.40 10.18 3.44
N LEU A 80 -19.21 9.13 3.48
CA LEU A 80 -20.48 9.12 4.23
C LEU A 80 -20.34 8.63 5.68
N ASP A 81 -19.25 7.93 6.01
CA ASP A 81 -19.06 7.35 7.33
C ASP A 81 -17.55 7.28 7.68
N GLN A 82 -17.10 8.24 8.49
CA GLN A 82 -15.71 8.28 9.00
C GLN A 82 -15.37 7.05 9.86
N ALA A 83 -16.34 6.54 10.62
CA ALA A 83 -16.13 5.34 11.44
C ALA A 83 -15.88 4.10 10.56
N ALA A 84 -16.56 3.98 9.43
CA ALA A 84 -16.32 2.89 8.48
C ALA A 84 -14.92 2.96 7.85
N THR A 85 -14.46 4.16 7.51
CA THR A 85 -13.10 4.38 7.01
C THR A 85 -12.05 4.03 8.07
N ALA A 86 -12.20 4.51 9.29
CA ALA A 86 -11.30 4.21 10.40
C ALA A 86 -11.22 2.70 10.69
N THR A 87 -12.35 2.00 10.66
CA THR A 87 -12.44 0.55 10.83
C THR A 87 -11.70 -0.18 9.70
N ALA A 88 -11.86 0.26 8.46
CA ALA A 88 -11.19 -0.34 7.31
C ALA A 88 -9.66 -0.12 7.36
N VAL A 89 -9.21 1.06 7.79
CA VAL A 89 -7.78 1.36 7.98
C VAL A 89 -7.19 0.48 9.10
N LYS A 90 -7.89 0.36 10.23
CA LYS A 90 -7.45 -0.50 11.33
C LYS A 90 -7.36 -1.97 10.89
N LYS A 91 -8.33 -2.46 10.15
CA LYS A 91 -8.32 -3.82 9.60
C LYS A 91 -7.11 -4.05 8.70
N LEU A 92 -6.79 -3.09 7.84
CA LEU A 92 -5.61 -3.13 6.96
C LEU A 92 -4.32 -3.19 7.79
N ILE A 93 -4.17 -2.32 8.77
CA ILE A 93 -2.98 -2.27 9.64
C ILE A 93 -2.81 -3.59 10.37
N ASP A 94 -3.83 -4.06 11.07
CA ASP A 94 -3.79 -5.30 11.85
C ASP A 94 -3.47 -6.50 10.94
N TYR A 95 -4.02 -6.54 9.73
CA TYR A 95 -3.74 -7.61 8.78
C TYR A 95 -2.26 -7.63 8.36
N VAL A 96 -1.72 -6.50 7.93
CA VAL A 96 -0.32 -6.44 7.48
C VAL A 96 0.65 -6.73 8.62
N LEU A 97 0.42 -6.19 9.81
CA LEU A 97 1.27 -6.45 10.97
C LEU A 97 1.34 -7.94 11.34
N ASN A 98 0.26 -8.69 11.11
CA ASN A 98 0.21 -10.11 11.43
C ASN A 98 0.86 -11.01 10.36
N PHE A 99 0.90 -10.58 9.10
CA PHE A 99 1.35 -11.41 7.99
C PHE A 99 2.69 -10.98 7.38
N ASP A 100 3.09 -9.71 7.53
CA ASP A 100 4.40 -9.24 7.07
C ASP A 100 5.50 -9.78 7.99
N PRO A 101 6.50 -10.52 7.44
CA PRO A 101 7.57 -11.11 8.25
C PRO A 101 8.36 -10.09 9.07
N ILE A 102 8.60 -8.90 8.52
CA ILE A 102 9.36 -7.84 9.21
C ILE A 102 8.54 -7.27 10.37
N SER A 103 7.26 -7.05 10.16
CA SER A 103 6.36 -6.56 11.19
C SER A 103 6.14 -7.60 12.29
N GLY A 104 6.14 -8.88 11.96
CA GLY A 104 6.07 -9.97 12.93
C GLY A 104 7.20 -9.94 13.94
N GLU A 105 8.43 -9.69 13.51
CA GLU A 105 9.59 -9.56 14.41
C GLU A 105 9.46 -8.37 15.39
N VAL A 106 8.89 -7.26 14.95
CA VAL A 106 8.65 -6.08 15.80
C VAL A 106 7.60 -6.39 16.85
N LEU A 107 6.51 -7.06 16.46
CA LEU A 107 5.45 -7.47 17.39
C LEU A 107 5.92 -8.51 18.41
N GLU A 108 6.77 -9.46 18.01
CA GLU A 108 7.34 -10.46 18.92
C GLU A 108 8.21 -9.83 20.02
N ARG A 109 8.82 -8.67 19.76
CA ARG A 109 9.55 -7.89 20.74
C ARG A 109 8.64 -7.09 21.69
N GLY A 110 7.32 -7.12 21.47
CA GLY A 110 6.35 -6.32 22.21
C GLY A 110 6.39 -4.83 21.87
N GLU A 111 6.96 -4.48 20.74
CA GLU A 111 7.04 -3.12 20.22
C GLU A 111 5.87 -2.85 19.27
N GLU A 112 5.26 -1.67 19.37
CA GLU A 112 4.34 -1.17 18.36
C GLU A 112 5.11 -0.30 17.36
N PRO A 113 4.93 -0.48 16.05
CA PRO A 113 5.58 0.37 15.08
C PRO A 113 5.09 1.82 15.23
N PRO A 114 5.98 2.81 15.20
CA PRO A 114 5.56 4.20 15.18
C PRO A 114 4.79 4.48 13.89
N GLN A 115 3.69 5.23 13.98
CA GLN A 115 2.85 5.55 12.84
C GLN A 115 2.48 4.29 12.02
N PRO A 116 1.62 3.41 12.54
CA PRO A 116 1.39 2.09 11.96
C PRO A 116 0.94 2.11 10.50
N LEU A 117 0.12 3.09 10.09
CA LEU A 117 -0.31 3.21 8.68
C LEU A 117 0.87 3.47 7.74
N ASN A 118 1.78 4.37 8.11
CA ASN A 118 2.98 4.64 7.32
C ASN A 118 3.87 3.41 7.22
N TRP A 119 4.03 2.70 8.33
CA TRP A 119 4.81 1.48 8.41
C TRP A 119 4.31 0.43 7.43
N ILE A 120 3.01 0.14 7.48
CA ILE A 120 2.44 -0.91 6.62
C ILE A 120 2.42 -0.51 5.14
N LEU A 121 2.21 0.74 4.83
CA LEU A 121 2.28 1.23 3.45
C LEU A 121 3.71 1.13 2.91
N PHE A 122 4.71 1.45 3.73
CA PHE A 122 6.11 1.28 3.36
C PHE A 122 6.46 -0.20 3.16
N SER A 123 5.97 -1.09 4.03
CA SER A 123 6.16 -2.54 3.88
C SER A 123 5.58 -3.07 2.57
N LEU A 124 4.34 -2.69 2.24
CA LEU A 124 3.69 -3.09 0.99
C LEU A 124 4.43 -2.57 -0.24
N TYR A 125 4.80 -1.29 -0.22
CA TYR A 125 5.56 -0.63 -1.27
C TYR A 125 6.91 -1.32 -1.50
N SER A 126 7.67 -1.53 -0.43
CA SER A 126 8.99 -2.17 -0.48
C SER A 126 8.92 -3.60 -0.99
N TYR A 127 7.91 -4.36 -0.55
CA TYR A 127 7.69 -5.72 -1.02
C TYR A 127 7.48 -5.76 -2.53
N LEU A 128 6.58 -4.92 -3.04
CA LEU A 128 6.27 -4.87 -4.47
C LEU A 128 7.47 -4.45 -5.32
N ILE A 129 8.31 -3.53 -4.83
CA ILE A 129 9.52 -3.10 -5.53
C ILE A 129 10.56 -4.22 -5.58
N VAL A 130 10.87 -4.80 -4.43
CA VAL A 130 11.94 -5.80 -4.33
C VAL A 130 11.56 -7.07 -5.08
N TYR A 131 10.38 -7.62 -4.82
CA TYR A 131 9.95 -8.89 -5.42
C TYR A 131 9.28 -8.70 -6.80
N GLY A 132 8.80 -7.51 -7.10
CA GLY A 132 8.29 -7.16 -8.43
C GLY A 132 9.37 -6.79 -9.43
N ASP A 133 10.62 -6.68 -8.99
CA ASP A 133 11.78 -6.32 -9.82
C ASP A 133 11.55 -5.02 -10.63
N VAL A 134 11.07 -4.01 -9.97
CA VAL A 134 10.80 -2.71 -10.58
C VAL A 134 11.66 -1.61 -9.99
N VAL A 135 12.04 -0.64 -10.83
CA VAL A 135 12.68 0.59 -10.38
C VAL A 135 11.57 1.52 -9.86
N PRO A 136 11.65 1.97 -8.59
CA PRO A 136 10.61 2.83 -8.03
C PRO A 136 10.53 4.17 -8.78
N PRO A 137 9.41 4.46 -9.44
CA PRO A 137 9.31 5.69 -10.26
C PRO A 137 9.29 6.96 -9.40
N ARG A 138 8.89 6.86 -8.13
CA ARG A 138 8.73 8.00 -7.22
C ARG A 138 9.16 7.69 -5.78
N ARG A 139 10.23 6.93 -5.63
CA ARG A 139 10.76 6.55 -4.31
C ARG A 139 10.93 7.75 -3.38
N ASN A 140 11.48 8.84 -3.90
CA ASN A 140 11.76 10.03 -3.11
C ASN A 140 10.47 10.67 -2.58
N GLN A 141 9.38 10.67 -3.37
CA GLN A 141 8.10 11.25 -2.93
C GLN A 141 7.49 10.48 -1.75
N LEU A 142 7.58 9.15 -1.74
CA LEU A 142 7.11 8.36 -0.60
C LEU A 142 7.94 8.66 0.65
N LEU A 143 9.27 8.63 0.52
CA LEU A 143 10.18 8.92 1.63
C LEU A 143 10.03 10.35 2.16
N GLU A 144 9.89 11.33 1.28
CA GLU A 144 9.63 12.72 1.65
C GLU A 144 8.31 12.87 2.39
N HIS A 145 7.26 12.20 1.90
CA HIS A 145 5.96 12.21 2.57
C HIS A 145 6.03 11.58 3.96
N LEU A 146 6.64 10.40 4.07
CA LEU A 146 6.77 9.70 5.35
C LEU A 146 7.65 10.47 6.35
N SER A 147 8.68 11.18 5.87
CA SER A 147 9.57 12.00 6.71
C SER A 147 8.97 13.36 7.09
N SER A 148 8.03 13.88 6.31
CA SER A 148 7.36 15.16 6.57
C SER A 148 6.23 15.08 7.59
N LEU A 149 5.79 13.87 7.94
CA LEU A 149 4.80 13.70 8.99
C LEU A 149 5.42 14.07 10.35
N PRO A 150 4.71 14.85 11.17
CA PRO A 150 5.25 15.28 12.45
C PRO A 150 5.63 14.07 13.29
N ALA A 151 6.89 14.05 13.74
CA ALA A 151 7.30 13.10 14.76
C ALA A 151 6.38 13.29 15.96
N THR A 152 5.79 12.21 16.47
CA THR A 152 5.10 12.24 17.75
C THR A 152 6.15 12.60 18.79
N HIS A 153 6.18 13.85 19.20
CA HIS A 153 6.89 14.23 20.40
C HIS A 153 6.07 13.73 21.56
N ASP A 154 6.63 12.80 22.31
CA ASP A 154 6.18 12.44 23.63
C ASP A 154 6.09 13.68 24.55
#